data_3ab038de51bda8a1d391a3864dd1530f
#
_entry.id   3ab038de51bda8a1d391a3864dd1530f
#
_cell.length_a   1.000
_cell.length_b   1.000
_cell.length_c   1.000
_cell.angle_alpha   90.00
_cell.angle_beta   90.00
_cell.angle_gamma   90.00
#
_symmetry.space_group_name_H-M   'P 1'
#
loop_
_entity.id
_entity.type
_entity.pdbx_description
1 polymer ?
#
loop_
_entity_poly.entity_id
_entity_poly.type
_entity_poly.pdbx_seq_one_letter_code
_entity_poly.pdbx_strand_id
1 'polypeptide(L)'
;TITPDIVGAAADAPFNSIEEMVSYTKANPGQVTAGATFGSTSHFIWLLLQKATGVKLKLVPYDGTAERMNALLSGAITLGAVNVASGKKHLEAGTIKALAIANDNRDPQLPNTPTLKERGIDMSFALERGVVAPKGTPKEIIDMWAGIIKQAVDNPSLQKAMAAKGTGLRYQGPEEFTAYSRDLYKAYEAVAIEIGMYKK
;
A
#
# COMPACT_ATOMS: atom_id res chain seq x y z
N THR A 1 -0.98 -13.36 0.56
CA THR A 1 -1.42 -12.50 -0.56
C THR A 1 -0.83 -11.12 -0.44
N ILE A 2 -0.65 -10.43 -1.57
CA ILE A 2 -0.15 -9.07 -1.64
C ILE A 2 -1.09 -8.21 -2.49
N THR A 3 -1.47 -7.04 -1.97
CA THR A 3 -2.30 -6.08 -2.69
C THR A 3 -1.59 -4.73 -2.64
N PRO A 4 -0.94 -4.32 -3.73
CA PRO A 4 -0.26 -3.04 -3.81
C PRO A 4 -1.25 -1.87 -3.73
N ASP A 5 -0.82 -0.80 -3.08
CA ASP A 5 -1.54 0.47 -3.10
C ASP A 5 -0.94 1.42 -4.15
N ILE A 6 -1.82 2.14 -4.81
CA ILE A 6 -1.48 3.24 -5.71
C ILE A 6 -1.50 4.53 -4.88
N VAL A 7 -0.48 5.35 -5.03
CA VAL A 7 -0.56 6.76 -4.65
C VAL A 7 -1.43 7.46 -5.68
N GLY A 8 -2.72 7.51 -5.39
CA GLY A 8 -3.73 8.11 -6.25
C GLY A 8 -3.91 9.60 -5.96
N ALA A 9 -4.24 10.39 -6.99
CA ALA A 9 -4.60 11.79 -6.85
C ALA A 9 -5.97 12.06 -7.47
N ALA A 10 -6.66 13.08 -6.97
CA ALA A 10 -7.88 13.60 -7.58
C ALA A 10 -7.60 14.07 -9.01
N ALA A 11 -8.60 14.01 -9.89
CA ALA A 11 -8.42 14.36 -11.30
C ALA A 11 -7.95 15.80 -11.51
N ASP A 12 -8.39 16.72 -10.65
CA ASP A 12 -8.07 18.16 -10.65
C ASP A 12 -6.81 18.50 -9.83
N ALA A 13 -6.12 17.52 -9.25
CA ALA A 13 -4.87 17.77 -8.52
C ALA A 13 -3.84 18.50 -9.39
N PRO A 14 -3.10 19.49 -8.82
CA PRO A 14 -2.19 20.36 -9.58
C PRO A 14 -0.86 19.68 -9.98
N PHE A 15 -0.83 18.36 -10.00
CA PHE A 15 0.33 17.54 -10.37
C PHE A 15 -0.10 16.26 -11.08
N ASN A 16 0.77 15.71 -11.94
CA ASN A 16 0.50 14.53 -12.75
C ASN A 16 1.53 13.40 -12.53
N SER A 17 2.57 13.65 -11.72
CA SER A 17 3.59 12.67 -11.36
C SER A 17 3.88 12.73 -9.86
N ILE A 18 4.55 11.70 -9.36
CA ILE A 18 4.95 11.65 -7.94
C ILE A 18 6.00 12.72 -7.63
N GLU A 19 6.88 13.03 -8.56
CA GLU A 19 7.90 14.07 -8.44
C GLU A 19 7.27 15.46 -8.35
N GLU A 20 6.28 15.74 -9.22
CA GLU A 20 5.52 17.00 -9.16
C GLU A 20 4.75 17.11 -7.85
N MET A 21 4.13 16.03 -7.38
CA MET A 21 3.46 16.00 -6.09
C MET A 21 4.41 16.33 -4.95
N VAL A 22 5.58 15.70 -4.91
CA VAL A 22 6.61 15.97 -3.89
C VAL A 22 7.07 17.43 -3.93
N SER A 23 7.36 17.95 -5.13
CA SER A 23 7.81 19.34 -5.32
C SER A 23 6.72 20.35 -4.91
N TYR A 24 5.49 20.10 -5.34
CA TYR A 24 4.33 20.93 -4.99
C TYR A 24 4.09 20.94 -3.47
N THR A 25 4.12 19.76 -2.84
CA THR A 25 3.87 19.64 -1.40
C THR A 25 4.97 20.30 -0.56
N LYS A 26 6.24 20.25 -1.02
CA LYS A 26 7.34 20.96 -0.37
C LYS A 26 7.19 22.48 -0.45
N ALA A 27 6.69 22.98 -1.56
CA ALA A 27 6.39 24.41 -1.74
C ALA A 27 5.13 24.86 -0.97
N ASN A 28 4.21 23.95 -0.68
CA ASN A 28 2.91 24.21 -0.03
C ASN A 28 2.68 23.27 1.17
N PRO A 29 3.49 23.35 2.23
CA PRO A 29 3.41 22.40 3.34
C PRO A 29 2.06 22.43 4.05
N GLY A 30 1.47 21.26 4.25
CA GLY A 30 0.15 21.10 4.92
C GLY A 30 -1.06 21.51 4.07
N GLN A 31 -0.91 21.88 2.81
CA GLN A 31 -2.04 22.16 1.91
C GLN A 31 -2.54 20.92 1.17
N VAL A 32 -1.64 20.00 0.82
CA VAL A 32 -2.02 18.76 0.16
C VAL A 32 -2.66 17.82 1.17
N THR A 33 -3.95 17.50 0.95
CA THR A 33 -4.73 16.62 1.81
C THR A 33 -4.59 15.16 1.37
N ALA A 34 -4.50 14.24 2.35
CA ALA A 34 -4.45 12.81 2.09
C ALA A 34 -5.43 12.06 3.01
N GLY A 35 -6.32 11.28 2.43
CA GLY A 35 -7.32 10.52 3.19
C GLY A 35 -6.72 9.29 3.86
N ALA A 36 -7.02 9.09 5.15
CA ALA A 36 -6.54 7.96 5.93
C ALA A 36 -7.59 7.45 6.92
N THR A 37 -7.61 6.13 7.15
CA THR A 37 -8.22 5.56 8.36
C THR A 37 -7.11 5.44 9.40
N PHE A 38 -7.15 6.23 10.45
CA PHE A 38 -6.06 6.33 11.42
C PHE A 38 -5.81 5.00 12.12
N GLY A 39 -4.52 4.63 12.25
CA GLY A 39 -4.10 3.34 12.77
C GLY A 39 -4.16 2.17 11.77
N SER A 40 -4.63 2.40 10.54
CA SER A 40 -4.68 1.38 9.49
C SER A 40 -3.53 1.49 8.48
N THR A 41 -3.49 0.55 7.54
CA THR A 41 -2.54 0.56 6.41
C THR A 41 -2.60 1.85 5.60
N SER A 42 -3.81 2.43 5.40
CA SER A 42 -3.97 3.71 4.69
C SER A 42 -3.43 4.93 5.44
N HIS A 43 -3.16 4.81 6.73
CA HIS A 43 -2.44 5.81 7.51
C HIS A 43 -0.93 5.64 7.34
N PHE A 44 -0.45 4.42 7.50
CA PHE A 44 0.99 4.11 7.46
C PHE A 44 1.63 4.41 6.10
N ILE A 45 0.94 4.21 4.99
CA ILE A 45 1.47 4.55 3.66
C ILE A 45 1.84 6.05 3.57
N TRP A 46 0.99 6.93 4.11
CA TRP A 46 1.26 8.37 4.12
C TRP A 46 2.39 8.75 5.07
N LEU A 47 2.47 8.12 6.23
CA LEU A 47 3.56 8.36 7.18
C LEU A 47 4.91 7.95 6.59
N LEU A 48 4.96 6.77 5.96
CA LEU A 48 6.16 6.29 5.28
C LEU A 48 6.54 7.19 4.10
N LEU A 49 5.57 7.65 3.31
CA LEU A 49 5.82 8.55 2.19
C LEU A 49 6.37 9.91 2.68
N GLN A 50 5.79 10.46 3.74
CA GLN A 50 6.31 11.69 4.38
C GLN A 50 7.74 11.51 4.87
N LYS A 51 8.04 10.37 5.51
CA LYS A 51 9.39 10.03 5.99
C LYS A 51 10.39 9.90 4.86
N ALA A 52 10.02 9.20 3.78
CA ALA A 52 10.91 8.97 2.63
C ALA A 52 11.16 10.23 1.79
N THR A 53 10.22 11.18 1.76
CA THR A 53 10.28 12.35 0.87
C THR A 53 10.50 13.68 1.59
N GLY A 54 10.26 13.72 2.90
CA GLY A 54 10.31 14.94 3.72
C GLY A 54 9.13 15.91 3.48
N VAL A 55 8.07 15.47 2.77
CA VAL A 55 6.86 16.29 2.58
C VAL A 55 6.00 16.31 3.85
N LYS A 56 5.14 17.34 3.97
CA LYS A 56 4.14 17.44 5.05
C LYS A 56 2.74 17.43 4.43
N LEU A 57 2.02 16.31 4.59
CA LEU A 57 0.64 16.13 4.16
C LEU A 57 -0.32 16.52 5.30
N LYS A 58 -1.48 17.03 4.93
CA LYS A 58 -2.62 17.19 5.85
C LYS A 58 -3.46 15.91 5.81
N LEU A 59 -3.31 15.05 6.81
CA LEU A 59 -4.08 13.81 6.90
C LEU A 59 -5.52 14.10 7.33
N VAL A 60 -6.47 13.55 6.55
CA VAL A 60 -7.92 13.71 6.79
C VAL A 60 -8.49 12.34 7.17
N PRO A 61 -9.12 12.22 8.36
CA PRO A 61 -9.65 10.94 8.84
C PRO A 61 -10.92 10.52 8.09
N TYR A 62 -11.01 9.22 7.81
CA TYR A 62 -12.19 8.54 7.26
C TYR A 62 -12.34 7.16 7.90
N ASP A 63 -13.55 6.70 8.09
CA ASP A 63 -13.83 5.41 8.73
C ASP A 63 -13.60 4.20 7.81
N GLY A 64 -13.57 4.43 6.49
CA GLY A 64 -13.39 3.31 5.56
C GLY A 64 -12.92 3.69 4.16
N THR A 65 -12.66 2.66 3.35
CA THR A 65 -12.15 2.81 1.98
C THR A 65 -13.18 3.47 1.05
N ALA A 66 -14.48 3.17 1.22
CA ALA A 66 -15.52 3.73 0.37
C ALA A 66 -15.64 5.25 0.54
N GLU A 67 -15.63 5.73 1.78
CA GLU A 67 -15.69 7.18 2.06
C GLU A 67 -14.46 7.92 1.51
N ARG A 68 -13.27 7.35 1.71
CA ARG A 68 -12.03 7.93 1.14
C ARG A 68 -12.06 7.99 -0.38
N MET A 69 -12.58 6.94 -1.02
CA MET A 69 -12.72 6.92 -2.49
C MET A 69 -13.69 8.01 -2.95
N ASN A 70 -14.84 8.17 -2.29
CA ASN A 70 -15.81 9.22 -2.62
C ASN A 70 -15.19 10.61 -2.42
N ALA A 71 -14.45 10.82 -1.34
CA ALA A 71 -13.76 12.08 -1.08
C ALA A 71 -12.66 12.37 -2.14
N LEU A 72 -11.95 11.35 -2.60
CA LEU A 72 -10.95 11.50 -3.68
C LEU A 72 -11.64 11.85 -5.02
N LEU A 73 -12.72 11.16 -5.36
CA LEU A 73 -13.47 11.36 -6.59
C LEU A 73 -14.15 12.75 -6.66
N SER A 74 -14.55 13.28 -5.52
CA SER A 74 -15.17 14.62 -5.43
C SER A 74 -14.17 15.76 -5.29
N GLY A 75 -12.84 15.46 -5.18
CA GLY A 75 -11.82 16.48 -4.92
C GLY A 75 -11.80 16.99 -3.48
N ALA A 76 -12.59 16.42 -2.56
CA ALA A 76 -12.55 16.80 -1.13
C ALA A 76 -11.20 16.47 -0.46
N ILE A 77 -10.47 15.51 -0.99
CA ILE A 77 -9.06 15.24 -0.69
C ILE A 77 -8.25 15.17 -1.97
N THR A 78 -6.99 15.60 -1.89
CA THR A 78 -6.09 15.62 -3.04
C THR A 78 -5.47 14.26 -3.33
N LEU A 79 -5.14 13.48 -2.28
CA LEU A 79 -4.48 12.18 -2.37
C LEU A 79 -5.30 11.08 -1.69
N GLY A 80 -5.29 9.89 -2.29
CA GLY A 80 -5.89 8.67 -1.75
C GLY A 80 -4.98 7.46 -1.98
N ALA A 81 -4.81 6.64 -0.94
CA ALA A 81 -4.25 5.30 -1.09
C ALA A 81 -5.34 4.38 -1.64
N VAL A 82 -5.14 3.89 -2.85
CA VAL A 82 -6.13 3.14 -3.63
C VAL A 82 -5.51 1.83 -4.09
N ASN A 83 -6.13 0.69 -3.81
CA ASN A 83 -5.65 -0.57 -4.39
C ASN A 83 -6.02 -0.69 -5.87
N VAL A 84 -5.23 -1.46 -6.62
CA VAL A 84 -5.37 -1.61 -8.08
C VAL A 84 -6.80 -2.02 -8.47
N ALA A 85 -7.41 -2.99 -7.77
CA ALA A 85 -8.73 -3.49 -8.13
C ALA A 85 -9.84 -2.43 -8.05
N SER A 86 -9.82 -1.60 -6.99
CA SER A 86 -10.81 -0.54 -6.82
C SER A 86 -10.49 0.71 -7.65
N GLY A 87 -9.21 0.95 -7.94
CA GLY A 87 -8.76 2.12 -8.69
C GLY A 87 -8.87 2.00 -10.19
N LYS A 88 -8.71 0.80 -10.75
CA LYS A 88 -8.57 0.58 -12.20
C LYS A 88 -9.65 1.27 -13.03
N LYS A 89 -10.92 1.05 -12.71
CA LYS A 89 -12.05 1.67 -13.43
C LYS A 89 -12.04 3.19 -13.40
N HIS A 90 -11.57 3.77 -12.29
CA HIS A 90 -11.49 5.23 -12.12
C HIS A 90 -10.30 5.82 -12.85
N LEU A 91 -9.19 5.07 -12.92
CA LEU A 91 -8.01 5.43 -13.72
C LEU A 91 -8.33 5.40 -15.20
N GLU A 92 -9.01 4.34 -15.69
CA GLU A 92 -9.46 4.20 -17.07
C GLU A 92 -10.46 5.31 -17.46
N ALA A 93 -11.33 5.71 -16.54
CA ALA A 93 -12.28 6.81 -16.73
C ALA A 93 -11.66 8.21 -16.56
N GLY A 94 -10.39 8.32 -16.13
CA GLY A 94 -9.72 9.59 -15.88
C GLY A 94 -10.26 10.38 -14.68
N THR A 95 -11.05 9.73 -13.81
CA THR A 95 -11.63 10.38 -12.61
C THR A 95 -10.68 10.44 -11.43
N ILE A 96 -9.57 9.71 -11.49
CA ILE A 96 -8.39 9.83 -10.60
C ILE A 96 -7.12 9.67 -11.44
N LYS A 97 -5.98 10.08 -10.86
CA LYS A 97 -4.65 9.90 -11.43
C LYS A 97 -3.87 8.86 -10.61
N ALA A 98 -3.07 8.01 -11.26
CA ALA A 98 -2.08 7.16 -10.59
C ALA A 98 -0.71 7.83 -10.69
N LEU A 99 -0.16 8.28 -9.55
CA LEU A 99 1.14 8.93 -9.51
C LEU A 99 2.28 7.91 -9.43
N ALA A 100 2.11 6.87 -8.61
CA ALA A 100 3.04 5.75 -8.49
C ALA A 100 2.38 4.55 -7.80
N ILE A 101 2.98 3.38 -7.94
CA ILE A 101 2.64 2.16 -7.19
C ILE A 101 3.61 2.01 -6.02
N ALA A 102 3.09 1.80 -4.82
CA ALA A 102 3.89 1.60 -3.62
C ALA A 102 4.31 0.12 -3.47
N ASN A 103 4.93 -0.46 -4.49
CA ASN A 103 5.41 -1.84 -4.49
C ASN A 103 6.79 -1.92 -5.13
N ASP A 104 7.48 -3.03 -4.95
CA ASP A 104 8.82 -3.22 -5.54
C ASP A 104 8.78 -3.34 -7.06
N ASN A 105 7.71 -3.89 -7.61
CA ASN A 105 7.50 -4.05 -9.04
C ASN A 105 6.21 -3.38 -9.50
N ARG A 106 6.14 -3.00 -10.77
CA ARG A 106 4.91 -2.51 -11.40
C ARG A 106 3.83 -3.58 -11.35
N ASP A 107 2.56 -3.16 -11.24
CA ASP A 107 1.43 -4.08 -11.35
C ASP A 107 1.16 -4.40 -12.83
N PRO A 108 0.99 -5.68 -13.20
CA PRO A 108 0.68 -6.07 -14.59
C PRO A 108 -0.59 -5.45 -15.15
N GLN A 109 -1.54 -5.04 -14.30
CA GLN A 109 -2.76 -4.36 -14.71
C GLN A 109 -2.56 -2.85 -14.94
N LEU A 110 -1.44 -2.29 -14.45
CA LEU A 110 -1.05 -0.88 -14.59
C LEU A 110 0.40 -0.76 -15.05
N PRO A 111 0.77 -1.34 -16.23
CA PRO A 111 2.16 -1.44 -16.67
C PRO A 111 2.82 -0.08 -16.91
N ASN A 112 2.02 0.96 -17.15
CA ASN A 112 2.51 2.32 -17.41
C ASN A 112 2.68 3.15 -16.12
N THR A 113 2.17 2.68 -14.97
CA THR A 113 2.34 3.38 -13.69
C THR A 113 3.66 2.96 -13.04
N PRO A 114 4.60 3.88 -12.82
CA PRO A 114 5.89 3.55 -12.23
C PRO A 114 5.75 3.19 -10.74
N THR A 115 6.74 2.49 -10.20
CA THR A 115 6.86 2.32 -8.75
C THR A 115 7.49 3.55 -8.10
N LEU A 116 7.31 3.70 -6.77
CA LEU A 116 8.00 4.74 -6.00
C LEU A 116 9.51 4.61 -6.11
N LYS A 117 10.04 3.36 -6.08
CA LYS A 117 11.48 3.09 -6.22
C LYS A 117 12.04 3.47 -7.59
N GLU A 118 11.32 3.22 -8.67
CA GLU A 118 11.70 3.67 -10.02
C GLU A 118 11.80 5.20 -10.13
N ARG A 119 11.14 5.92 -9.23
CA ARG A 119 11.16 7.39 -9.12
C ARG A 119 12.06 7.92 -8.01
N GLY A 120 12.98 7.08 -7.52
CA GLY A 120 13.99 7.48 -6.54
C GLY A 120 13.47 7.63 -5.11
N ILE A 121 12.24 7.20 -4.82
CA ILE A 121 11.67 7.18 -3.48
C ILE A 121 11.83 5.77 -2.92
N ASP A 122 12.78 5.58 -2.01
CA ASP A 122 13.08 4.27 -1.41
C ASP A 122 12.00 3.89 -0.39
N MET A 123 10.87 3.49 -0.92
CA MET A 123 9.70 3.06 -0.17
C MET A 123 8.96 1.97 -0.93
N SER A 124 8.60 0.90 -0.21
CA SER A 124 7.66 -0.12 -0.67
C SER A 124 6.59 -0.31 0.40
N PHE A 125 5.36 -0.45 -0.04
CA PHE A 125 4.21 -0.65 0.83
C PHE A 125 3.11 -1.43 0.12
N ALA A 126 2.61 -2.49 0.74
CA ALA A 126 1.48 -3.25 0.25
C ALA A 126 0.65 -3.78 1.43
N LEU A 127 -0.65 -3.97 1.19
CA LEU A 127 -1.47 -4.73 2.11
C LEU A 127 -1.17 -6.22 1.92
N GLU A 128 -0.53 -6.80 2.91
CA GLU A 128 -0.18 -8.21 2.91
C GLU A 128 -1.04 -9.02 3.87
N ARG A 129 -1.33 -10.25 3.49
CA ARG A 129 -2.05 -11.22 4.33
C ARG A 129 -1.28 -12.53 4.32
N GLY A 130 -1.01 -13.03 5.51
CA GLY A 130 -0.33 -14.31 5.72
C GLY A 130 -1.08 -15.15 6.75
N VAL A 131 -0.59 -16.35 6.95
CA VAL A 131 -1.06 -17.28 8.00
C VAL A 131 0.02 -17.33 9.07
N VAL A 132 -0.36 -17.23 10.32
CA VAL A 132 0.52 -17.35 11.48
C VAL A 132 0.03 -18.47 12.39
N ALA A 133 0.96 -19.07 13.14
CA ALA A 133 0.67 -20.11 14.12
C ALA A 133 1.06 -19.62 15.53
N PRO A 134 0.39 -20.11 16.59
CA PRO A 134 0.79 -19.87 17.97
C PRO A 134 2.24 -20.29 18.24
N LYS A 135 2.90 -19.60 19.18
CA LYS A 135 4.23 -20.00 19.63
C LYS A 135 4.20 -21.42 20.20
N GLY A 136 5.14 -22.27 19.76
CA GLY A 136 5.25 -23.66 20.21
C GLY A 136 4.44 -24.64 19.37
N THR A 137 3.80 -24.22 18.28
CA THR A 137 3.22 -25.16 17.30
C THR A 137 4.30 -26.11 16.77
N PRO A 138 4.07 -27.45 16.80
CA PRO A 138 5.03 -28.41 16.29
C PRO A 138 5.45 -28.14 14.85
N LYS A 139 6.73 -28.39 14.55
CA LYS A 139 7.31 -28.10 13.22
C LYS A 139 6.58 -28.87 12.11
N GLU A 140 6.18 -30.12 12.35
CA GLU A 140 5.45 -30.95 11.38
C GLU A 140 4.12 -30.29 10.97
N ILE A 141 3.44 -29.64 11.91
CA ILE A 141 2.17 -28.94 11.63
C ILE A 141 2.43 -27.70 10.78
N ILE A 142 3.50 -26.95 11.11
CA ILE A 142 3.90 -25.76 10.31
C ILE A 142 4.27 -26.19 8.90
N ASP A 143 5.09 -27.24 8.74
CA ASP A 143 5.54 -27.73 7.44
C ASP A 143 4.36 -28.26 6.60
N MET A 144 3.42 -28.96 7.21
CA MET A 144 2.19 -29.43 6.56
C MET A 144 1.38 -28.26 5.99
N TRP A 145 1.11 -27.23 6.80
CA TRP A 145 0.37 -26.05 6.35
C TRP A 145 1.15 -25.25 5.30
N ALA A 146 2.45 -25.11 5.45
CA ALA A 146 3.29 -24.45 4.45
C ALA A 146 3.21 -25.15 3.09
N GLY A 147 3.21 -26.50 3.07
CA GLY A 147 3.03 -27.29 1.87
C GLY A 147 1.66 -27.10 1.21
N ILE A 148 0.58 -27.09 2.01
CA ILE A 148 -0.79 -26.84 1.52
C ILE A 148 -0.90 -25.42 0.92
N ILE A 149 -0.39 -24.42 1.62
CA ILE A 149 -0.42 -23.02 1.16
C ILE A 149 0.40 -22.87 -0.12
N LYS A 150 1.58 -23.53 -0.21
CA LYS A 150 2.39 -23.50 -1.43
C LYS A 150 1.64 -24.07 -2.62
N GLN A 151 1.01 -25.24 -2.48
CA GLN A 151 0.20 -25.85 -3.53
C GLN A 151 -0.97 -24.94 -3.96
N ALA A 152 -1.62 -24.28 -3.00
CA ALA A 152 -2.68 -23.33 -3.30
C ALA A 152 -2.17 -22.11 -4.07
N VAL A 153 -1.02 -21.55 -3.67
CA VAL A 153 -0.40 -20.39 -4.36
C VAL A 153 0.05 -20.76 -5.77
N ASP A 154 0.55 -21.98 -5.97
CA ASP A 154 1.00 -22.48 -7.28
C ASP A 154 -0.17 -22.88 -8.21
N ASN A 155 -1.42 -22.89 -7.71
CA ASN A 155 -2.59 -23.26 -8.49
C ASN A 155 -2.97 -22.16 -9.51
N PRO A 156 -2.91 -22.43 -10.84
CA PRO A 156 -3.17 -21.41 -11.86
C PRO A 156 -4.59 -20.82 -11.81
N SER A 157 -5.60 -21.64 -11.44
CA SER A 157 -6.99 -21.17 -11.33
C SER A 157 -7.14 -20.18 -10.19
N LEU A 158 -6.48 -20.45 -9.03
CA LEU A 158 -6.48 -19.53 -7.92
C LEU A 158 -5.71 -18.24 -8.25
N GLN A 159 -4.54 -18.35 -8.90
CA GLN A 159 -3.77 -17.18 -9.36
C GLN A 159 -4.62 -16.27 -10.25
N LYS A 160 -5.30 -16.84 -11.25
CA LYS A 160 -6.19 -16.09 -12.15
C LYS A 160 -7.35 -15.42 -11.40
N ALA A 161 -8.00 -16.15 -10.49
CA ALA A 161 -9.11 -15.63 -9.71
C ALA A 161 -8.69 -14.47 -8.77
N MET A 162 -7.50 -14.57 -8.17
CA MET A 162 -6.97 -13.54 -7.28
C MET A 162 -6.48 -12.32 -8.07
N ALA A 163 -5.81 -12.53 -9.20
CA ALA A 163 -5.40 -11.45 -10.09
C ALA A 163 -6.59 -10.63 -10.60
N ALA A 164 -7.71 -11.29 -10.95
CA ALA A 164 -8.95 -10.60 -11.35
C ALA A 164 -9.51 -9.69 -10.24
N LYS A 165 -9.15 -9.95 -8.97
CA LYS A 165 -9.50 -9.12 -7.81
C LYS A 165 -8.40 -8.10 -7.45
N GLY A 166 -7.39 -7.92 -8.29
CA GLY A 166 -6.26 -7.02 -8.04
C GLY A 166 -5.39 -7.45 -6.84
N THR A 167 -5.37 -8.74 -6.53
CA THR A 167 -4.60 -9.32 -5.43
C THR A 167 -3.61 -10.32 -5.99
N GLY A 168 -2.33 -10.12 -5.73
CA GLY A 168 -1.27 -11.05 -6.06
C GLY A 168 -1.17 -12.20 -5.06
N LEU A 169 -0.70 -13.35 -5.53
CA LEU A 169 -0.26 -14.44 -4.68
C LEU A 169 1.27 -14.45 -4.64
N ARG A 170 1.82 -14.46 -3.42
CA ARG A 170 3.24 -14.59 -3.17
C ARG A 170 3.43 -15.64 -2.07
N TYR A 171 4.14 -16.71 -2.38
CA TYR A 171 4.55 -17.67 -1.38
C TYR A 171 5.85 -17.21 -0.73
N GLN A 172 5.86 -17.24 0.58
CA GLN A 172 7.06 -17.17 1.41
C GLN A 172 6.99 -18.30 2.41
N GLY A 173 8.05 -19.08 2.52
CA GLY A 173 8.14 -20.16 3.50
C GLY A 173 8.15 -19.65 4.94
N PRO A 174 7.99 -20.54 5.94
CA PRO A 174 7.88 -20.13 7.35
C PRO A 174 9.05 -19.27 7.85
N GLU A 175 10.27 -19.61 7.50
CA GLU A 175 11.48 -18.87 7.90
C GLU A 175 11.56 -17.51 7.21
N GLU A 176 11.36 -17.48 5.88
CA GLU A 176 11.39 -16.28 5.08
C GLU A 176 10.30 -15.30 5.52
N PHE A 177 9.05 -15.78 5.69
CA PHE A 177 7.94 -14.95 6.13
C PHE A 177 8.15 -14.41 7.55
N THR A 178 8.75 -15.22 8.44
CA THR A 178 9.08 -14.80 9.80
C THR A 178 10.13 -13.68 9.80
N ALA A 179 11.19 -13.81 9.01
CA ALA A 179 12.22 -12.78 8.87
C ALA A 179 11.62 -11.49 8.28
N TYR A 180 10.90 -11.61 7.18
CA TYR A 180 10.21 -10.51 6.54
C TYR A 180 9.25 -9.76 7.49
N SER A 181 8.39 -10.51 8.21
CA SER A 181 7.43 -9.92 9.15
C SER A 181 8.12 -9.18 10.30
N ARG A 182 9.27 -9.69 10.77
CA ARG A 182 10.07 -9.04 11.81
C ARG A 182 10.65 -7.70 11.35
N ASP A 183 11.16 -7.66 10.12
CA ASP A 183 11.74 -6.43 9.59
C ASP A 183 10.67 -5.39 9.28
N LEU A 184 9.53 -5.84 8.77
CA LEU A 184 8.35 -4.98 8.57
C LEU A 184 7.83 -4.40 9.90
N TYR A 185 7.76 -5.24 10.94
CA TYR A 185 7.37 -4.80 12.28
C TYR A 185 8.29 -3.69 12.80
N LYS A 186 9.62 -3.86 12.69
CA LYS A 186 10.59 -2.84 13.13
C LYS A 186 10.43 -1.52 12.38
N ALA A 187 10.19 -1.59 11.06
CA ALA A 187 9.98 -0.39 10.24
C ALA A 187 8.71 0.37 10.68
N TYR A 188 7.62 -0.35 10.93
CA TYR A 188 6.36 0.27 11.38
C TYR A 188 6.42 0.74 12.83
N GLU A 189 7.08 -0.02 13.72
CA GLU A 189 7.30 0.39 15.10
C GLU A 189 8.06 1.73 15.18
N ALA A 190 9.11 1.88 14.39
CA ALA A 190 9.88 3.13 14.33
C ALA A 190 9.00 4.33 13.93
N VAL A 191 8.12 4.16 12.94
CA VAL A 191 7.18 5.22 12.53
C VAL A 191 6.12 5.46 13.62
N ALA A 192 5.57 4.39 14.21
CA ALA A 192 4.56 4.50 15.27
C ALA A 192 5.08 5.22 16.52
N ILE A 193 6.35 5.00 16.88
CA ILE A 193 7.02 5.72 17.99
C ILE A 193 7.17 7.20 17.62
N GLU A 194 7.66 7.51 16.41
CA GLU A 194 7.90 8.88 15.94
C GLU A 194 6.64 9.75 16.02
N ILE A 195 5.47 9.19 15.70
CA ILE A 195 4.18 9.91 15.72
C ILE A 195 3.41 9.76 17.03
N GLY A 196 4.00 9.12 18.05
CA GLY A 196 3.39 8.97 19.38
C GLY A 196 2.25 7.96 19.48
N MET A 197 2.06 7.09 18.48
CA MET A 197 1.07 6.00 18.51
C MET A 197 1.52 4.82 19.37
N TYR A 198 2.82 4.66 19.57
CA TYR A 198 3.41 3.59 20.35
C TYR A 198 4.21 4.19 21.51
N LYS A 199 3.80 3.88 22.73
CA LYS A 199 4.57 4.20 23.94
C LYS A 199 5.35 2.95 24.34
N LYS A 200 6.66 3.05 24.45
CA LYS A 200 7.50 2.00 25.04
C LYS A 200 7.15 1.79 26.49
#